data_1c579e30bb393515d67f0e563b77709b
#
_entry.id   1c579e30bb393515d67f0e563b77709b
#
_cell.length_a   1.000
_cell.length_b   1.000
_cell.length_c   1.000
_cell.angle_alpha   90.00
_cell.angle_beta   90.00
_cell.angle_gamma   90.00
#
_symmetry.space_group_name_H-M   'P 1'
#
loop_
_entity.id
_entity.type
_entity.pdbx_description
1 polymer ?
#
loop_
_entity_poly.entity_id
_entity_poly.type
_entity_poly.pdbx_seq_one_letter_code
_entity_poly.pdbx_strand_id
1 'polypeptide(L)' 'MLNEEKATPEKYIGIKIVKAYKQSKDGHDGYAVVYKDGYESWSPKEAFEEAYKLLSEMDFN' A
#
# COMPACT_ATOMS: atom_id res chain seq x y z
N MET A 1 -32.60 -15.42 13.86
CA MET A 1 -32.10 -15.07 13.91
C MET A 1 -31.16 -15.10 13.79
N LEU A 2 -30.75 -14.89 13.69
CA LEU A 2 -29.74 -14.77 13.55
C LEU A 2 -29.00 -14.52 14.09
N ASN A 3 -28.54 -14.72 14.34
CA ASN A 3 -27.76 -14.51 14.87
C ASN A 3 -26.78 -14.19 14.71
N GLU A 4 -26.46 -13.61 14.99
CA GLU A 4 -25.52 -13.28 14.76
C GLU A 4 -24.66 -13.54 15.55
N GLU A 5 -24.21 -14.16 15.58
CA GLU A 5 -23.38 -14.41 16.24
C GLU A 5 -22.31 -13.82 15.94
N LYS A 6 -21.64 -13.37 16.63
CA LYS A 6 -20.55 -12.85 16.43
C LYS A 6 -19.60 -13.77 16.19
N ALA A 7 -19.09 -13.94 15.06
CA ALA A 7 -18.00 -14.80 14.75
C ALA A 7 -16.73 -14.26 15.38
N THR A 8 -15.82 -15.14 15.66
CA THR A 8 -14.51 -14.75 16.17
C THR A 8 -13.72 -14.05 15.06
N PRO A 9 -13.16 -12.89 15.35
CA PRO A 9 -12.35 -12.20 14.34
C PRO A 9 -11.12 -13.01 13.96
N GLU A 10 -10.79 -13.01 12.71
CA GLU A 10 -9.60 -13.68 12.21
C GLU A 10 -8.76 -12.71 11.43
N LYS A 11 -7.51 -13.04 11.30
CA LYS A 11 -6.59 -12.18 10.57
C LYS A 11 -6.62 -12.51 9.09
N TYR A 12 -6.64 -11.48 8.30
CA TYR A 12 -6.62 -11.62 6.87
C TYR A 12 -5.52 -10.72 6.31
N ILE A 13 -4.97 -11.13 5.20
CA ILE A 13 -3.97 -10.33 4.57
C ILE A 13 -4.45 -10.02 3.17
N GLY A 14 -4.27 -8.78 2.76
CA GLY A 14 -4.63 -8.36 1.44
C GLY A 14 -3.43 -7.78 0.74
N ILE A 15 -3.47 -7.81 -0.58
CA ILE A 15 -2.42 -7.23 -1.38
C ILE A 15 -3.01 -6.13 -2.24
N LYS A 16 -2.36 -4.96 -2.17
CA LYS A 16 -2.75 -3.86 -2.99
C LYS A 16 -1.64 -3.56 -3.94
N ILE A 17 -1.96 -3.39 -5.20
CA ILE A 17 -0.98 -3.02 -6.20
C ILE A 17 -1.24 -1.58 -6.59
N VAL A 18 -0.22 -0.74 -6.48
CA VAL A 18 -0.32 0.66 -6.86
C VAL A 18 0.81 0.98 -7.81
N LYS A 19 0.64 2.05 -8.58
CA LYS A 19 1.72 2.57 -9.38
C LYS A 19 2.35 3.70 -8.59
N ALA A 20 3.65 3.82 -8.70
CA ALA A 20 4.34 4.87 -7.97
C ALA A 20 5.61 5.23 -8.71
N TYR A 21 6.06 6.46 -8.51
CA TYR A 21 7.34 6.88 -9.08
C TYR A 21 8.03 7.78 -8.06
N LYS A 22 9.35 7.80 -8.14
CA LYS A 22 10.12 8.59 -7.20
C LYS A 22 9.88 10.07 -7.42
N GLN A 23 9.71 10.79 -6.34
CA GLN A 23 9.47 12.21 -6.40
C GLN A 23 9.94 12.85 -5.11
N SER A 24 10.80 13.86 -5.23
CA SER A 24 11.21 14.63 -4.07
C SER A 24 10.24 15.76 -3.84
N LYS A 25 10.00 16.05 -2.57
CA LYS A 25 9.12 17.13 -2.20
C LYS A 25 9.78 17.92 -1.08
N ASP A 26 10.04 19.19 -1.32
CA ASP A 26 10.67 20.07 -0.34
C ASP A 26 11.98 19.48 0.17
N GLY A 27 12.77 18.91 -0.75
CA GLY A 27 14.05 18.35 -0.38
C GLY A 27 13.99 16.97 0.25
N HIS A 28 12.80 16.40 0.36
CA HIS A 28 12.61 15.08 0.94
C HIS A 28 12.34 14.07 -0.16
N ASP A 29 13.07 12.98 -0.13
CA ASP A 29 12.84 11.91 -1.08
C ASP A 29 11.56 11.17 -0.72
N GLY A 30 10.81 10.82 -1.74
CA GLY A 30 9.59 10.10 -1.53
C GLY A 30 9.05 9.54 -2.81
N TYR A 31 7.78 9.21 -2.80
CA TYR A 31 7.12 8.60 -3.93
C TYR A 31 5.77 9.24 -4.17
N ALA A 32 5.47 9.46 -5.44
CA ALA A 32 4.11 9.82 -5.83
C ALA A 32 3.37 8.51 -6.10
N VAL A 33 2.26 8.32 -5.44
CA VAL A 33 1.48 7.08 -5.54
C VAL A 33 0.24 7.39 -6.34
N VAL A 34 0.01 6.61 -7.40
CA VAL A 34 -1.12 6.84 -8.29
C VAL A 34 -2.10 5.71 -8.08
N TYR A 35 -3.31 6.07 -7.70
CA TYR A 35 -4.36 5.10 -7.43
C TYR A 35 -5.21 4.86 -8.67
N LYS A 36 -6.03 3.83 -8.60
CA LYS A 36 -6.82 3.41 -9.73
C LYS A 36 -7.66 4.50 -10.36
N ASP A 37 -8.20 5.36 -9.54
CA ASP A 37 -9.09 6.41 -10.01
C ASP A 37 -8.34 7.65 -10.49
N GLY A 38 -7.02 7.57 -10.56
CA GLY A 38 -6.22 8.71 -10.99
C GLY A 38 -5.81 9.63 -9.87
N TYR A 39 -6.25 9.37 -8.66
CA TYR A 39 -5.85 10.17 -7.52
C TYR A 39 -4.36 9.94 -7.24
N GLU A 40 -3.64 11.01 -6.94
CA GLU A 40 -2.23 10.91 -6.59
C GLU A 40 -2.00 11.42 -5.19
N SER A 41 -1.08 10.78 -4.53
CA SER A 41 -0.70 11.16 -3.18
C SER A 41 0.80 11.02 -3.06
N TRP A 42 1.43 11.78 -2.20
CA TRP A 42 2.87 11.69 -1.99
C TRP A 42 3.13 11.05 -0.64
N SER A 43 4.17 10.22 -0.59
CA SER A 43 4.54 9.55 0.63
C SER A 43 6.04 9.63 0.82
N PRO A 44 6.52 9.91 2.02
CA PRO A 44 7.97 9.90 2.24
C PRO A 44 8.56 8.53 1.97
N LYS A 45 9.81 8.53 1.56
CA LYS A 45 10.47 7.30 1.17
C LYS A 45 10.35 6.19 2.20
N GLU A 46 10.64 6.52 3.45
CA GLU A 46 10.64 5.51 4.50
C GLU A 46 9.26 4.87 4.70
N ALA A 47 8.24 5.70 4.72
CA ALA A 47 6.89 5.20 4.91
C ALA A 47 6.45 4.35 3.74
N PHE A 48 6.78 4.79 2.53
CA PHE A 48 6.38 4.05 1.36
C PHE A 48 7.09 2.70 1.29
N GLU A 49 8.38 2.68 1.53
CA GLU A 49 9.16 1.46 1.40
C GLU A 49 8.85 0.46 2.50
N GLU A 50 8.29 0.92 3.60
CA GLU A 50 7.85 0.02 4.64
C GLU A 50 6.56 -0.69 4.24
N ALA A 51 5.70 0.00 3.52
CA ALA A 51 4.39 -0.54 3.16
C ALA A 51 4.39 -1.30 1.83
N TYR A 52 5.28 -0.94 0.92
CA TYR A 52 5.27 -1.49 -0.43
C TYR A 52 6.63 -1.96 -0.87
N LYS A 53 6.64 -2.96 -1.73
CA LYS A 53 7.87 -3.42 -2.35
C LYS A 53 7.67 -3.46 -3.84
N LEU A 54 8.75 -3.33 -4.58
CA LEU A 54 8.66 -3.51 -6.02
C LEU A 54 8.21 -4.92 -6.29
N LEU A 55 7.31 -5.05 -7.25
CA LEU A 55 6.79 -6.35 -7.58
C LEU A 55 7.90 -7.30 -7.97
N SER A 56 8.92 -6.79 -8.66
CA SER A 56 10.04 -7.60 -9.09
C SER A 56 10.90 -8.10 -7.93
N GLU A 57 10.75 -7.50 -6.75
CA GLU A 57 11.53 -7.91 -5.59
C GLU A 57 10.78 -8.88 -4.69
N MET A 58 9.53 -9.13 -4.99
CA MET A 58 8.74 -10.01 -4.14
C MET A 58 9.00 -11.47 -4.49
N ASP A 59 8.99 -12.27 -3.46
CA ASP A 59 9.18 -13.69 -3.61
C ASP A 59 7.83 -14.37 -3.57
N PHE A 60 7.43 -14.91 -4.68
CA PHE A 60 6.11 -15.51 -4.79
C PHE A 60 6.11 -17.02 -4.68
N ASN A 61 6.95 -17.57 -3.98
CA ASN A 61 6.98 -19.00 -3.89
C ASN A 61 5.72 -19.64 -3.42
#